data_46c12adcb8afc6b56da56e798d476d28
#
_entry.id   46c12adcb8afc6b56da56e798d476d28
#
_cell.length_a   1.000
_cell.length_b   1.000
_cell.length_c   1.000
_cell.angle_alpha   90.00
_cell.angle_beta   90.00
_cell.angle_gamma   90.00
#
_symmetry.space_group_name_H-M   'P 1'
#
loop_
_entity.id
_entity.type
_entity.pdbx_description
1 polymer ?
#
loop_
_entity_poly.entity_id
_entity_poly.type
_entity_poly.pdbx_seq_one_letter_code
_entity_poly.pdbx_strand_id
1 'polypeptide(L)'
;INKDLRRAVLGNCWEYDIRSSVVAWKLGEASTYLNLNGISKTVAEAFPNSYLYLDDKADLLSTIRRYVFLDAKPEDYAFQIKLLKQAFTAIAFGARASGKGWQNSAGQWVNPALVEVIKDPLTRDRFLNDTSVINFIREQQTLDAFILYQVHALKPDILKKSMLKTKSGRISRSKVIAYLYQ
;
A
#
# COMPACT_ATOMS: atom_id res chain seq x y z
N ILE A 1 9.26 -3.69 -17.71
CA ILE A 1 10.44 -3.37 -18.56
C ILE A 1 11.61 -3.10 -17.62
N ASN A 2 12.78 -3.72 -17.88
CA ASN A 2 14.01 -3.52 -17.12
C ASN A 2 14.40 -2.03 -17.12
N LYS A 3 14.89 -1.51 -15.97
CA LYS A 3 15.29 -0.11 -15.78
C LYS A 3 16.35 0.32 -16.79
N ASP A 4 17.29 -0.56 -17.09
CA ASP A 4 18.37 -0.29 -18.04
C ASP A 4 17.87 -0.21 -19.49
N LEU A 5 16.88 -1.05 -19.85
CA LEU A 5 16.22 -1.01 -21.15
C LEU A 5 15.42 0.29 -21.33
N ARG A 6 14.72 0.74 -20.30
CA ARG A 6 14.02 2.05 -20.33
C ARG A 6 14.98 3.21 -20.55
N ARG A 7 16.12 3.23 -19.82
CA ARG A 7 17.16 4.25 -20.00
C ARG A 7 17.75 4.24 -21.39
N ALA A 8 18.01 3.06 -21.94
CA ALA A 8 18.55 2.93 -23.30
C ALA A 8 17.57 3.43 -24.38
N VAL A 9 16.25 3.21 -24.19
CA VAL A 9 15.22 3.62 -25.15
C VAL A 9 14.87 5.09 -25.03
N LEU A 10 14.80 5.63 -23.79
CA LEU A 10 14.38 7.01 -23.54
C LEU A 10 15.55 8.02 -23.60
N GLY A 11 16.79 7.55 -23.65
CA GLY A 11 17.97 8.41 -23.75
C GLY A 11 18.04 9.44 -22.62
N ASN A 12 18.16 10.72 -22.99
CA ASN A 12 18.23 11.85 -22.05
C ASN A 12 16.88 12.34 -21.53
N CYS A 13 15.79 11.57 -21.71
CA CYS A 13 14.48 11.94 -21.16
C CYS A 13 14.50 11.90 -19.63
N TRP A 14 13.83 12.88 -19.00
CA TRP A 14 13.64 12.90 -17.55
C TRP A 14 12.74 11.73 -17.11
N GLU A 15 13.28 10.84 -16.28
CA GLU A 15 12.51 9.77 -15.65
C GLU A 15 11.86 10.33 -14.37
N TYR A 16 10.56 10.64 -14.43
CA TYR A 16 9.80 11.00 -13.24
C TYR A 16 9.42 9.73 -12.48
N ASP A 17 10.09 9.47 -11.36
CA ASP A 17 9.69 8.43 -10.42
C ASP A 17 8.66 9.03 -9.45
N ILE A 18 7.40 8.64 -9.62
CA ILE A 18 6.31 9.08 -8.71
C ILE A 18 6.48 8.34 -7.40
N ARG A 19 6.97 9.04 -6.38
CA ARG A 19 7.11 8.49 -5.03
C ARG A 19 5.78 7.99 -4.50
N SER A 20 5.77 6.73 -4.04
CA SER A 20 4.55 6.11 -3.47
C SER A 20 3.33 6.19 -4.37
N SER A 21 3.54 6.00 -5.67
CA SER A 21 2.59 6.24 -6.75
C SER A 21 1.21 5.60 -6.54
N VAL A 22 1.12 4.40 -5.93
CA VAL A 22 -0.17 3.77 -5.64
C VAL A 22 -0.98 4.54 -4.57
N VAL A 23 -0.32 5.08 -3.56
CA VAL A 23 -0.98 5.91 -2.53
C VAL A 23 -1.42 7.23 -3.14
N ALA A 24 -0.54 7.88 -3.92
CA ALA A 24 -0.84 9.13 -4.63
C ALA A 24 -2.03 8.97 -5.59
N TRP A 25 -2.06 7.87 -6.37
CA TRP A 25 -3.19 7.55 -7.24
C TRP A 25 -4.50 7.40 -6.47
N LYS A 26 -4.53 6.62 -5.39
CA LYS A 26 -5.74 6.41 -4.58
C LYS A 26 -6.27 7.72 -3.98
N LEU A 27 -5.36 8.57 -3.47
CA LEU A 27 -5.73 9.88 -2.94
C LEU A 27 -6.24 10.82 -4.04
N GLY A 28 -5.67 10.75 -5.25
CA GLY A 28 -6.14 11.47 -6.43
C GLY A 28 -7.56 11.08 -6.82
N GLU A 29 -7.88 9.79 -6.86
CA GLU A 29 -9.24 9.28 -7.09
C GLU A 29 -10.23 9.79 -6.03
N ALA A 30 -9.84 9.73 -4.75
CA ALA A 30 -10.65 10.25 -3.65
C ALA A 30 -10.84 11.78 -3.74
N SER A 31 -9.80 12.54 -4.06
CA SER A 31 -9.87 14.00 -4.24
C SER A 31 -10.84 14.38 -5.36
N THR A 32 -10.74 13.68 -6.49
CA THR A 32 -11.65 13.89 -7.62
C THR A 32 -13.11 13.65 -7.21
N TYR A 33 -13.37 12.59 -6.47
CA TYR A 33 -14.72 12.29 -5.98
C TYR A 33 -15.24 13.35 -5.01
N LEU A 34 -14.43 13.79 -4.03
CA LEU A 34 -14.80 14.83 -3.09
C LEU A 34 -15.19 16.12 -3.82
N ASN A 35 -14.37 16.53 -4.79
CA ASN A 35 -14.62 17.73 -5.58
C ASN A 35 -15.90 17.63 -6.44
N LEU A 36 -16.10 16.52 -7.14
CA LEU A 36 -17.27 16.32 -7.99
C LEU A 36 -18.60 16.27 -7.20
N ASN A 37 -18.55 15.86 -5.93
CA ASN A 37 -19.73 15.80 -5.07
C ASN A 37 -19.90 17.02 -4.16
N GLY A 38 -19.11 18.07 -4.35
CA GLY A 38 -19.19 19.30 -3.57
C GLY A 38 -18.88 19.12 -2.08
N ILE A 39 -18.10 18.08 -1.73
CA ILE A 39 -17.70 17.83 -0.35
C ILE A 39 -16.55 18.77 -0.01
N SER A 40 -16.74 19.66 0.94
CA SER A 40 -15.76 20.67 1.34
C SER A 40 -14.49 20.12 2.01
N LYS A 41 -14.51 18.87 2.43
CA LYS A 41 -13.39 18.20 3.09
C LYS A 41 -12.28 17.90 2.08
N THR A 42 -11.06 18.33 2.40
CA THR A 42 -9.88 18.02 1.60
C THR A 42 -9.46 16.54 1.77
N VAL A 43 -8.67 16.04 0.84
CA VAL A 43 -8.12 14.67 0.93
C VAL A 43 -7.15 14.51 2.12
N ALA A 44 -6.43 15.59 2.49
CA ALA A 44 -5.57 15.60 3.66
C ALA A 44 -6.35 15.48 4.98
N GLU A 45 -7.53 16.11 5.06
CA GLU A 45 -8.43 15.98 6.21
C GLU A 45 -9.16 14.64 6.25
N ALA A 46 -9.44 14.04 5.10
CA ALA A 46 -10.13 12.76 5.01
C ALA A 46 -9.22 11.57 5.28
N PHE A 47 -7.94 11.64 4.84
CA PHE A 47 -6.95 10.57 4.89
C PHE A 47 -5.59 11.11 5.36
N PRO A 48 -5.49 11.64 6.61
CA PRO A 48 -4.32 12.36 7.08
C PRO A 48 -3.04 11.52 7.12
N ASN A 49 -3.11 10.23 7.45
CA ASN A 49 -1.91 9.38 7.53
C ASN A 49 -1.41 8.96 6.15
N SER A 50 -2.32 8.73 5.20
CA SER A 50 -1.97 8.45 3.81
C SER A 50 -1.39 9.69 3.13
N TYR A 51 -1.92 10.88 3.44
CA TYR A 51 -1.40 12.15 2.98
C TYR A 51 0.00 12.41 3.57
N LEU A 52 0.17 12.26 4.88
CA LEU A 52 1.47 12.39 5.55
C LEU A 52 2.53 11.44 4.96
N TYR A 53 2.14 10.23 4.59
CA TYR A 53 3.04 9.29 3.92
C TYR A 53 3.52 9.78 2.54
N LEU A 54 2.83 10.69 1.89
CA LEU A 54 3.31 11.33 0.65
C LEU A 54 4.10 12.59 0.94
N ASP A 55 3.60 13.42 1.85
CA ASP A 55 4.08 14.78 2.11
C ASP A 55 5.39 14.75 2.92
N ASP A 56 5.40 14.09 4.06
CA ASP A 56 6.58 13.97 4.93
C ASP A 56 6.93 12.52 5.28
N LYS A 57 7.14 11.74 4.25
CA LYS A 57 7.51 10.32 4.36
C LYS A 57 8.77 10.07 5.18
N ALA A 58 9.75 10.97 5.10
CA ALA A 58 11.04 10.77 5.73
C ALA A 58 10.90 10.83 7.26
N ASP A 59 10.22 11.83 7.78
CA ASP A 59 9.99 11.98 9.21
C ASP A 59 9.06 10.90 9.76
N LEU A 60 7.96 10.63 9.07
CA LEU A 60 7.04 9.54 9.43
C LEU A 60 7.77 8.21 9.59
N LEU A 61 8.55 7.80 8.59
CA LEU A 61 9.30 6.53 8.65
C LEU A 61 10.39 6.54 9.72
N SER A 62 11.05 7.68 9.94
CA SER A 62 12.04 7.83 11.01
C SER A 62 11.41 7.66 12.40
N THR A 63 10.23 8.24 12.61
CA THR A 63 9.48 8.14 13.85
C THR A 63 9.02 6.71 14.10
N ILE A 64 8.40 6.06 13.13
CA ILE A 64 7.98 4.65 13.22
C ILE A 64 9.19 3.74 13.45
N ARG A 65 10.31 3.97 12.78
CA ARG A 65 11.54 3.19 12.95
C ARG A 65 11.99 3.17 14.40
N ARG A 66 12.02 4.33 15.09
CA ARG A 66 12.45 4.44 16.49
C ARG A 66 11.57 3.63 17.44
N TYR A 67 10.30 3.53 17.16
CA TYR A 67 9.36 2.74 17.95
C TYR A 67 9.45 1.24 17.64
N VAL A 68 9.61 0.88 16.37
CA VAL A 68 9.58 -0.51 15.89
C VAL A 68 10.89 -1.25 16.16
N PHE A 69 12.04 -0.57 15.96
CA PHE A 69 13.38 -1.15 16.08
C PHE A 69 14.12 -0.55 17.30
N LEU A 70 13.82 -1.06 18.50
CA LEU A 70 14.28 -0.47 19.76
C LEU A 70 15.81 -0.47 19.93
N ASP A 71 16.48 -1.58 19.54
CA ASP A 71 17.93 -1.77 19.75
C ASP A 71 18.74 -1.52 18.48
N ALA A 72 18.26 -0.61 17.63
CA ALA A 72 18.83 -0.36 16.32
C ALA A 72 20.16 0.43 16.41
N LYS A 73 21.18 -0.10 15.78
CA LYS A 73 22.43 0.61 15.57
C LYS A 73 22.34 1.57 14.37
N PRO A 74 23.10 2.68 14.36
CA PRO A 74 23.07 3.63 13.24
C PRO A 74 23.31 3.02 11.86
N GLU A 75 24.18 2.02 11.75
CA GLU A 75 24.47 1.29 10.51
C GLU A 75 23.25 0.55 9.94
N ASP A 76 22.27 0.17 10.77
CA ASP A 76 21.06 -0.55 10.36
C ASP A 76 19.95 0.39 9.86
N TYR A 77 20.05 1.68 10.10
CA TYR A 77 18.94 2.62 9.88
C TYR A 77 18.44 2.64 8.44
N ALA A 78 19.35 2.65 7.48
CA ALA A 78 18.98 2.66 6.05
C ALA A 78 18.23 1.37 5.65
N PHE A 79 18.67 0.23 6.17
CA PHE A 79 18.02 -1.06 5.95
C PHE A 79 16.62 -1.11 6.59
N GLN A 80 16.48 -0.64 7.84
CA GLN A 80 15.21 -0.60 8.54
C GLN A 80 14.19 0.31 7.84
N ILE A 81 14.61 1.50 7.37
CA ILE A 81 13.77 2.39 6.56
C ILE A 81 13.33 1.70 5.26
N LYS A 82 14.21 0.91 4.63
CA LYS A 82 13.87 0.13 3.44
C LYS A 82 12.78 -0.91 3.76
N LEU A 83 12.89 -1.63 4.88
CA LEU A 83 11.86 -2.59 5.32
C LEU A 83 10.51 -1.89 5.55
N LEU A 84 10.50 -0.75 6.26
CA LEU A 84 9.27 0.02 6.47
C LEU A 84 8.65 0.47 5.13
N LYS A 85 9.45 0.99 4.19
CA LYS A 85 8.96 1.35 2.85
C LYS A 85 8.31 0.16 2.14
N GLN A 86 8.91 -1.02 2.22
CA GLN A 86 8.36 -2.24 1.63
C GLN A 86 7.05 -2.65 2.31
N ALA A 87 6.97 -2.56 3.64
CA ALA A 87 5.76 -2.86 4.41
C ALA A 87 4.60 -1.91 4.04
N PHE A 88 4.85 -0.60 4.02
CA PHE A 88 3.84 0.39 3.59
C PHE A 88 3.40 0.18 2.14
N THR A 89 4.33 -0.13 1.24
CA THR A 89 4.01 -0.45 -0.16
C THR A 89 3.13 -1.69 -0.25
N ALA A 90 3.45 -2.77 0.49
CA ALA A 90 2.64 -3.96 0.51
C ALA A 90 1.21 -3.68 1.00
N ILE A 91 1.06 -2.90 2.09
CA ILE A 91 -0.24 -2.46 2.62
C ILE A 91 -1.01 -1.65 1.55
N ALA A 92 -0.35 -0.71 0.89
CA ALA A 92 -0.97 0.11 -0.14
C ALA A 92 -1.47 -0.72 -1.33
N PHE A 93 -0.84 -1.84 -1.66
CA PHE A 93 -1.33 -2.81 -2.65
C PHE A 93 -2.35 -3.83 -2.06
N GLY A 94 -2.87 -3.60 -0.86
CA GLY A 94 -3.91 -4.42 -0.26
C GLY A 94 -3.41 -5.72 0.37
N ALA A 95 -2.13 -5.81 0.74
CA ALA A 95 -1.62 -6.93 1.52
C ALA A 95 -2.34 -7.01 2.88
N ARG A 96 -2.54 -8.25 3.36
CA ARG A 96 -3.11 -8.44 4.71
C ARG A 96 -2.19 -7.83 5.76
N ALA A 97 -2.73 -6.92 6.54
CA ALA A 97 -2.11 -6.37 7.73
C ALA A 97 -2.24 -7.38 8.89
N SER A 98 -1.57 -8.53 8.78
CA SER A 98 -1.58 -9.61 9.76
C SER A 98 -0.16 -10.07 10.04
N GLY A 99 0.14 -10.29 11.30
CA GLY A 99 1.40 -10.91 11.75
C GLY A 99 1.45 -12.42 11.60
N LYS A 100 0.33 -13.06 11.22
CA LYS A 100 0.20 -14.53 11.16
C LYS A 100 -0.16 -14.99 9.76
N GLY A 101 0.45 -16.09 9.31
CA GLY A 101 0.07 -16.79 8.11
C GLY A 101 -1.31 -17.46 8.24
N TRP A 102 -1.76 -18.06 7.15
CA TRP A 102 -3.01 -18.84 7.10
C TRP A 102 -2.86 -20.04 6.16
N GLN A 103 -3.69 -21.04 6.34
CA GLN A 103 -3.81 -22.11 5.37
C GLN A 103 -4.74 -21.70 4.22
N ASN A 104 -4.33 -21.96 2.99
CA ASN A 104 -5.19 -21.79 1.82
C ASN A 104 -6.14 -22.99 1.67
N SER A 105 -7.03 -22.93 0.67
CA SER A 105 -7.99 -24.02 0.39
C SER A 105 -7.36 -25.35 0.00
N ALA A 106 -6.06 -25.39 -0.32
CA ALA A 106 -5.30 -26.59 -0.61
C ALA A 106 -4.50 -27.10 0.61
N GLY A 107 -4.74 -26.54 1.82
CA GLY A 107 -4.02 -26.90 3.04
C GLY A 107 -2.58 -26.34 3.13
N GLN A 108 -2.13 -25.56 2.13
CA GLN A 108 -0.78 -25.02 2.12
C GLN A 108 -0.72 -23.76 3.01
N TRP A 109 0.36 -23.64 3.77
CA TRP A 109 0.63 -22.44 4.57
C TRP A 109 1.02 -21.26 3.67
N VAL A 110 0.38 -20.14 3.88
CA VAL A 110 0.65 -18.90 3.15
C VAL A 110 0.99 -17.79 4.15
N ASN A 111 2.11 -17.15 3.96
CA ASN A 111 2.49 -15.98 4.75
C ASN A 111 1.96 -14.70 4.10
N PRO A 112 1.47 -13.75 4.91
CA PRO A 112 1.24 -12.40 4.40
C PRO A 112 2.57 -11.73 4.04
N ALA A 113 2.55 -10.80 3.08
CA ALA A 113 3.74 -10.08 2.65
C ALA A 113 4.50 -9.41 3.82
N LEU A 114 3.79 -8.94 4.84
CA LEU A 114 4.41 -8.35 6.03
C LEU A 114 5.29 -9.33 6.83
N VAL A 115 4.96 -10.62 6.84
CA VAL A 115 5.79 -11.65 7.48
C VAL A 115 7.09 -11.88 6.73
N GLU A 116 7.06 -11.72 5.41
CA GLU A 116 8.26 -11.84 4.57
C GLU A 116 9.15 -10.59 4.66
N VAL A 117 8.54 -9.41 4.78
CA VAL A 117 9.25 -8.12 4.87
C VAL A 117 9.85 -7.93 6.27
N ILE A 118 9.05 -8.07 7.33
CA ILE A 118 9.48 -7.93 8.72
C ILE A 118 9.47 -9.33 9.35
N LYS A 119 10.59 -10.03 9.24
CA LYS A 119 10.70 -11.44 9.64
C LYS A 119 10.58 -11.65 11.14
N ASP A 120 11.20 -10.75 11.94
CA ASP A 120 11.12 -10.85 13.40
C ASP A 120 9.69 -10.59 13.90
N PRO A 121 9.08 -11.54 14.64
CA PRO A 121 7.70 -11.43 15.12
C PRO A 121 7.47 -10.25 16.06
N LEU A 122 8.40 -9.95 16.95
CA LEU A 122 8.25 -8.86 17.92
C LEU A 122 8.33 -7.50 17.25
N THR A 123 9.25 -7.32 16.33
CA THR A 123 9.37 -6.11 15.49
C THR A 123 8.12 -5.92 14.64
N ARG A 124 7.60 -6.99 14.05
CA ARG A 124 6.37 -6.95 13.25
C ARG A 124 5.15 -6.61 14.10
N ASP A 125 5.05 -7.14 15.32
CA ASP A 125 3.99 -6.83 16.27
C ASP A 125 4.04 -5.35 16.66
N ARG A 126 5.22 -4.80 16.99
CA ARG A 126 5.39 -3.36 17.24
C ARG A 126 4.95 -2.52 16.03
N PHE A 127 5.35 -2.89 14.82
CA PHE A 127 4.92 -2.22 13.59
C PHE A 127 3.40 -2.22 13.43
N LEU A 128 2.74 -3.35 13.63
CA LEU A 128 1.28 -3.47 13.49
C LEU A 128 0.50 -2.77 14.63
N ASN A 129 1.13 -2.50 15.75
CA ASN A 129 0.55 -1.78 16.90
C ASN A 129 0.91 -0.28 16.92
N ASP A 130 1.74 0.21 16.01
CA ASP A 130 2.01 1.64 15.88
C ASP A 130 0.75 2.38 15.39
N THR A 131 0.40 3.48 16.07
CA THR A 131 -0.83 4.24 15.80
C THR A 131 -0.89 4.78 14.37
N SER A 132 0.24 5.29 13.85
CA SER A 132 0.31 5.81 12.47
C SER A 132 0.13 4.69 11.46
N VAL A 133 0.69 3.51 11.73
CA VAL A 133 0.53 2.32 10.88
C VAL A 133 -0.91 1.83 10.90
N ILE A 134 -1.54 1.73 12.07
CA ILE A 134 -2.95 1.33 12.22
C ILE A 134 -3.86 2.26 11.42
N ASN A 135 -3.67 3.56 11.57
CA ASN A 135 -4.46 4.56 10.87
C ASN A 135 -4.23 4.51 9.36
N PHE A 136 -2.97 4.40 8.91
CA PHE A 136 -2.65 4.20 7.50
C PHE A 136 -3.35 2.96 6.92
N ILE A 137 -3.31 1.82 7.62
CA ILE A 137 -4.00 0.59 7.21
C ILE A 137 -5.50 0.83 7.03
N ARG A 138 -6.16 1.48 8.00
CA ARG A 138 -7.60 1.79 7.94
C ARG A 138 -7.94 2.69 6.76
N GLU A 139 -7.13 3.72 6.55
CA GLU A 139 -7.30 4.64 5.42
C GLU A 139 -7.12 3.93 4.07
N GLN A 140 -6.09 3.08 3.93
CA GLN A 140 -5.88 2.30 2.71
C GLN A 140 -7.04 1.31 2.46
N GLN A 141 -7.60 0.70 3.50
CA GLN A 141 -8.77 -0.17 3.37
C GLN A 141 -10.02 0.61 2.93
N THR A 142 -10.19 1.84 3.41
CA THR A 142 -11.28 2.72 3.01
C THR A 142 -11.14 3.16 1.57
N LEU A 143 -9.93 3.57 1.16
CA LEU A 143 -9.61 3.93 -0.22
C LEU A 143 -9.82 2.75 -1.18
N ASP A 144 -9.38 1.55 -0.79
CA ASP A 144 -9.61 0.33 -1.58
C ASP A 144 -11.09 0.02 -1.76
N ALA A 145 -11.87 0.13 -0.67
CA ALA A 145 -13.32 -0.10 -0.72
C ALA A 145 -14.02 0.94 -1.62
N PHE A 146 -13.61 2.19 -1.51
CA PHE A 146 -14.10 3.28 -2.36
C PHE A 146 -13.81 3.02 -3.85
N ILE A 147 -12.56 2.67 -4.20
CA ILE A 147 -12.17 2.38 -5.59
C ILE A 147 -12.96 1.18 -6.12
N LEU A 148 -13.12 0.12 -5.34
CA LEU A 148 -13.93 -1.03 -5.73
C LEU A 148 -15.39 -0.68 -5.97
N TYR A 149 -15.97 0.17 -5.13
CA TYR A 149 -17.33 0.69 -5.31
C TYR A 149 -17.45 1.44 -6.63
N GLN A 150 -16.51 2.35 -6.93
CA GLN A 150 -16.49 3.09 -8.18
C GLN A 150 -16.37 2.16 -9.41
N VAL A 151 -15.49 1.17 -9.35
CA VAL A 151 -15.36 0.17 -10.43
C VAL A 151 -16.64 -0.63 -10.62
N HIS A 152 -17.29 -1.03 -9.52
CA HIS A 152 -18.55 -1.76 -9.60
C HIS A 152 -19.66 -0.91 -10.24
N ALA A 153 -19.74 0.37 -9.90
CA ALA A 153 -20.75 1.28 -10.41
C ALA A 153 -20.50 1.70 -11.88
N LEU A 154 -19.25 2.01 -12.24
CA LEU A 154 -18.92 2.62 -13.53
C LEU A 154 -18.38 1.65 -14.57
N LYS A 155 -17.71 0.57 -14.14
CA LYS A 155 -17.03 -0.39 -15.03
C LYS A 155 -17.17 -1.84 -14.53
N PRO A 156 -18.40 -2.35 -14.33
CA PRO A 156 -18.63 -3.67 -13.73
C PRO A 156 -17.99 -4.83 -14.54
N ASP A 157 -17.81 -4.65 -15.84
CA ASP A 157 -17.19 -5.67 -16.71
C ASP A 157 -15.74 -5.96 -16.34
N ILE A 158 -15.02 -5.01 -15.76
CA ILE A 158 -13.67 -5.25 -15.25
C ILE A 158 -13.69 -6.38 -14.22
N LEU A 159 -14.67 -6.39 -13.33
CA LEU A 159 -14.77 -7.36 -12.23
C LEU A 159 -15.15 -8.79 -12.69
N LYS A 160 -15.61 -8.94 -13.95
CA LYS A 160 -15.89 -10.25 -14.54
C LYS A 160 -14.61 -11.02 -14.90
N LYS A 161 -13.47 -10.33 -15.05
CA LYS A 161 -12.20 -10.95 -15.43
C LYS A 161 -11.74 -12.01 -14.42
N SER A 162 -11.48 -13.22 -14.88
CA SER A 162 -11.08 -14.36 -14.04
C SER A 162 -9.78 -14.09 -13.25
N MET A 163 -8.84 -13.36 -13.85
CA MET A 163 -7.56 -12.99 -13.23
C MET A 163 -7.73 -12.14 -11.94
N LEU A 164 -8.86 -11.43 -11.80
CA LEU A 164 -9.17 -10.61 -10.61
C LEU A 164 -9.83 -11.40 -9.49
N LYS A 165 -10.11 -12.68 -9.72
CA LYS A 165 -10.79 -13.55 -8.75
C LYS A 165 -9.80 -14.41 -7.98
N THR A 166 -10.21 -14.81 -6.79
CA THR A 166 -9.55 -15.86 -6.01
C THR A 166 -9.86 -17.24 -6.61
N LYS A 167 -9.17 -18.28 -6.16
CA LYS A 167 -9.50 -19.67 -6.54
C LYS A 167 -10.96 -20.07 -6.23
N SER A 168 -11.56 -19.44 -5.20
CA SER A 168 -12.98 -19.63 -4.84
C SER A 168 -13.96 -18.75 -5.64
N GLY A 169 -13.51 -18.07 -6.69
CA GLY A 169 -14.35 -17.22 -7.55
C GLY A 169 -14.69 -15.84 -6.97
N ARG A 170 -14.27 -15.52 -5.74
CA ARG A 170 -14.50 -14.21 -5.12
C ARG A 170 -13.56 -13.15 -5.70
N ILE A 171 -14.03 -11.91 -5.84
CA ILE A 171 -13.20 -10.78 -6.26
C ILE A 171 -12.09 -10.54 -5.23
N SER A 172 -10.86 -10.46 -5.71
CA SER A 172 -9.69 -10.15 -4.87
C SER A 172 -9.38 -8.66 -4.93
N ARG A 173 -9.56 -7.96 -3.81
CA ARG A 173 -9.28 -6.53 -3.67
C ARG A 173 -7.88 -6.18 -4.16
N SER A 174 -6.86 -6.85 -3.66
CA SER A 174 -5.46 -6.57 -4.05
C SER A 174 -5.19 -6.79 -5.54
N LYS A 175 -5.82 -7.79 -6.17
CA LYS A 175 -5.68 -7.99 -7.61
C LYS A 175 -6.37 -6.90 -8.42
N VAL A 176 -7.53 -6.40 -7.96
CA VAL A 176 -8.23 -5.29 -8.63
C VAL A 176 -7.40 -4.01 -8.51
N ILE A 177 -6.91 -3.67 -7.32
CA ILE A 177 -6.05 -2.49 -7.13
C ILE A 177 -4.80 -2.59 -8.01
N ALA A 178 -4.10 -3.72 -8.01
CA ALA A 178 -2.92 -3.91 -8.85
C ALA A 178 -3.23 -3.81 -10.35
N TYR A 179 -4.39 -4.31 -10.79
CA TYR A 179 -4.83 -4.24 -12.18
C TYR A 179 -5.18 -2.83 -12.62
N LEU A 180 -5.85 -2.05 -11.77
CA LEU A 180 -6.26 -0.68 -12.11
C LEU A 180 -5.10 0.31 -12.08
N TYR A 181 -4.08 -0.01 -11.29
CA TYR A 181 -2.89 0.83 -11.15
C TYR A 181 -1.90 0.66 -12.33
N GLN A 182 -1.96 -0.42 -13.09
CA GLN A 182 -1.13 -0.67 -14.29
C GLN A 182 -1.54 0.20 -15.48
#